data_4bc755c48288e0fcf79fb2afd0cadc10
#
_entry.id   4bc755c48288e0fcf79fb2afd0cadc10
#
_cell.length_a   1.000
_cell.length_b   1.000
_cell.length_c   1.000
_cell.angle_alpha   90.00
_cell.angle_beta   90.00
_cell.angle_gamma   90.00
#
_symmetry.space_group_name_H-M   'P 1'
#
loop_
_entity.id
_entity.type
_entity.pdbx_description
1 polymer ?
#
loop_
_entity_poly.entity_id
_entity_poly.type
_entity_poly.pdbx_seq_one_letter_code
_entity_poly.pdbx_strand_id
1 'polypeptide(L)'
;QVKKQCLADGMFNDLSLHYHIGSLNEFYNLRKLVAQNRLPDNIFDPEVDKILEKAAELVMHFTYPSYFKPKSNEFCTSALNDSWIKQRSTLEKNFKNYAEMFPNRQDFRFMATIGAEGTAPSTEMKTFETSGHYILRNGWGDHDTYNKTTVLIHSNNYSSDNMDIWSHNQPDNGTFELYYNGRNFFPDSGVCSYVGNSEANTIRNWFRQTKVHNTLTLNEENISTAQGKLLTKVEGNTEIIVTENQGYSNFKHRRAIFFVNKKFFVFVDEGFGNATGVANLCFHLCEGDEVKLDADKYGAHTEFSDKSNILVRSFGEGITYDPFEGRIAYNTDGKFNSRKAYFLNMNKAADTPVRYITVIYPTEDATTHTINAQFTDADKDHTKGVAIEVEVDGKTYKLSYNL
;
A
#
# COMPACT_ATOMS: atom_id res chain seq x y z
N GLN A 1 0.54 -8.90 27.83
CA GLN A 1 1.32 -9.24 26.63
C GLN A 1 0.82 -8.44 25.42
N VAL A 2 -0.50 -8.32 25.15
CA VAL A 2 -1.10 -7.52 24.06
C VAL A 2 -0.50 -6.10 24.00
N LYS A 3 -0.51 -5.38 25.13
CA LYS A 3 0.05 -4.01 25.24
C LYS A 3 1.54 -3.88 24.85
N LYS A 4 2.27 -5.00 24.79
CA LYS A 4 3.67 -5.03 24.35
C LYS A 4 3.84 -5.43 22.88
N GLN A 5 2.82 -6.07 22.31
CA GLN A 5 2.87 -6.60 20.95
C GLN A 5 2.08 -5.74 19.95
N CYS A 6 1.27 -4.79 20.44
CA CYS A 6 0.51 -3.87 19.60
C CYS A 6 1.07 -2.46 19.69
N LEU A 7 1.17 -1.82 18.56
CA LEU A 7 1.45 -0.40 18.43
C LEU A 7 0.23 0.44 18.86
N ALA A 8 0.42 1.73 19.08
CA ALA A 8 -0.63 2.63 19.58
C ALA A 8 -1.84 2.75 18.66
N ASP A 9 -1.66 2.51 17.37
CA ASP A 9 -2.71 2.50 16.34
C ASP A 9 -3.39 1.15 16.13
N GLY A 10 -2.99 0.12 16.88
CA GLY A 10 -3.59 -1.20 16.89
C GLY A 10 -2.87 -2.25 16.05
N MET A 11 -1.90 -1.88 15.23
CA MET A 11 -1.11 -2.84 14.45
C MET A 11 -0.24 -3.69 15.37
N PHE A 12 -0.17 -5.00 15.13
CA PHE A 12 0.81 -5.86 15.80
C PHE A 12 2.22 -5.58 15.27
N ASN A 13 3.22 -5.76 16.14
CA ASN A 13 4.63 -5.42 15.86
C ASN A 13 5.22 -6.12 14.64
N ASP A 14 4.64 -7.23 14.20
CA ASP A 14 5.06 -7.95 13.00
C ASP A 14 4.86 -7.15 11.70
N LEU A 15 4.02 -6.10 11.73
CA LEU A 15 3.65 -5.23 10.62
C LEU A 15 3.09 -5.98 9.40
N SER A 16 2.82 -7.27 9.54
CA SER A 16 2.23 -8.13 8.52
C SER A 16 0.75 -8.35 8.79
N LEU A 17 -0.10 -8.00 7.83
CA LEU A 17 -1.56 -8.16 7.96
C LEU A 17 -1.96 -9.62 8.19
N HIS A 18 -1.22 -10.57 7.61
CA HIS A 18 -1.50 -12.00 7.79
C HIS A 18 -1.38 -12.41 9.25
N TYR A 19 -0.27 -12.07 9.92
CA TYR A 19 -0.03 -12.40 11.33
C TYR A 19 -0.90 -11.57 12.25
N HIS A 20 -1.17 -10.33 11.88
CA HIS A 20 -2.10 -9.45 12.58
C HIS A 20 -3.50 -10.07 12.69
N ILE A 21 -4.07 -10.56 11.59
CA ILE A 21 -5.37 -11.26 11.58
C ILE A 21 -5.31 -12.55 12.41
N GLY A 22 -4.21 -13.30 12.32
CA GLY A 22 -4.00 -14.51 13.14
C GLY A 22 -4.07 -14.20 14.63
N SER A 23 -3.31 -13.21 15.07
CA SER A 23 -3.28 -12.77 16.48
C SER A 23 -4.66 -12.31 16.98
N LEU A 24 -5.39 -11.53 16.19
CA LEU A 24 -6.77 -11.13 16.51
C LEU A 24 -7.70 -12.31 16.70
N ASN A 25 -7.61 -13.32 15.85
CA ASN A 25 -8.43 -14.52 15.95
C ASN A 25 -8.14 -15.31 17.24
N GLU A 26 -6.88 -15.36 17.70
CA GLU A 26 -6.54 -16.01 18.98
C GLU A 26 -7.17 -15.26 20.16
N PHE A 27 -7.20 -13.95 20.15
CA PHE A 27 -7.88 -13.17 21.20
C PHE A 27 -9.40 -13.36 21.16
N TYR A 28 -10.00 -13.44 19.97
CA TYR A 28 -11.42 -13.79 19.85
C TYR A 28 -11.72 -15.19 20.43
N ASN A 29 -10.91 -16.18 20.09
CA ASN A 29 -11.04 -17.54 20.60
C ASN A 29 -10.92 -17.58 22.13
N LEU A 30 -9.97 -16.83 22.69
CA LEU A 30 -9.80 -16.72 24.15
C LEU A 30 -11.04 -16.11 24.82
N ARG A 31 -11.62 -15.03 24.26
CA ARG A 31 -12.85 -14.43 24.78
C ARG A 31 -14.02 -15.41 24.74
N LYS A 32 -14.16 -16.13 23.65
CA LYS A 32 -15.20 -17.15 23.51
C LYS A 32 -15.05 -18.26 24.55
N LEU A 33 -13.81 -18.69 24.80
CA LEU A 33 -13.53 -19.71 25.84
C LEU A 33 -13.91 -19.20 27.24
N VAL A 34 -13.60 -17.92 27.56
CA VAL A 34 -13.98 -17.30 28.83
C VAL A 34 -15.49 -17.26 29.00
N ALA A 35 -16.23 -16.85 27.98
CA ALA A 35 -17.69 -16.81 28.01
C ALA A 35 -18.31 -18.20 28.15
N GLN A 36 -17.81 -19.21 27.42
CA GLN A 36 -18.29 -20.61 27.50
C GLN A 36 -18.08 -21.20 28.88
N ASN A 37 -17.00 -20.84 29.56
CA ASN A 37 -16.71 -21.33 30.93
C ASN A 37 -17.34 -20.45 32.02
N ARG A 38 -18.17 -19.46 31.65
CA ARG A 38 -18.84 -18.53 32.57
C ARG A 38 -17.89 -17.86 33.55
N LEU A 39 -16.69 -17.54 33.10
CA LEU A 39 -15.73 -16.79 33.88
C LEU A 39 -16.14 -15.29 33.91
N PRO A 40 -15.73 -14.55 34.95
CA PRO A 40 -16.10 -13.14 35.07
C PRO A 40 -15.65 -12.29 33.86
N ASP A 41 -16.51 -11.40 33.39
CA ASP A 41 -16.20 -10.52 32.23
C ASP A 41 -15.03 -9.58 32.51
N ASN A 42 -14.75 -9.26 33.79
CA ASN A 42 -13.65 -8.43 34.19
C ASN A 42 -12.26 -9.10 34.18
N ILE A 43 -12.17 -10.32 33.67
CA ILE A 43 -10.89 -11.02 33.49
C ILE A 43 -10.00 -10.32 32.44
N PHE A 44 -10.61 -9.57 31.53
CA PHE A 44 -9.91 -8.78 30.53
C PHE A 44 -9.77 -7.33 30.98
N ASP A 45 -8.57 -6.78 30.81
CA ASP A 45 -8.32 -5.37 31.00
C ASP A 45 -9.08 -4.57 29.91
N PRO A 46 -9.93 -3.58 30.23
CA PRO A 46 -10.64 -2.76 29.25
C PRO A 46 -9.73 -2.04 28.24
N GLU A 47 -8.48 -1.76 28.60
CA GLU A 47 -7.51 -1.19 27.65
C GLU A 47 -7.14 -2.18 26.54
N VAL A 48 -7.17 -3.48 26.83
CA VAL A 48 -6.95 -4.52 25.81
C VAL A 48 -8.07 -4.51 24.78
N ASP A 49 -9.31 -4.26 25.20
CA ASP A 49 -10.46 -4.17 24.29
C ASP A 49 -10.32 -3.02 23.30
N LYS A 50 -9.89 -1.86 23.79
CA LYS A 50 -9.62 -0.71 22.92
C LYS A 50 -8.53 -0.98 21.89
N ILE A 51 -7.49 -1.72 22.28
CA ILE A 51 -6.41 -2.12 21.37
C ILE A 51 -6.94 -3.08 20.32
N LEU A 52 -7.69 -4.10 20.73
CA LEU A 52 -8.26 -5.10 19.81
C LEU A 52 -9.30 -4.49 18.86
N GLU A 53 -10.06 -3.48 19.31
CA GLU A 53 -11.00 -2.74 18.45
C GLU A 53 -10.26 -1.98 17.34
N LYS A 54 -9.19 -1.25 17.69
CA LYS A 54 -8.32 -0.59 16.70
C LYS A 54 -7.65 -1.59 15.76
N ALA A 55 -7.23 -2.74 16.29
CA ALA A 55 -6.64 -3.80 15.48
C ALA A 55 -7.64 -4.37 14.47
N ALA A 56 -8.89 -4.58 14.85
CA ALA A 56 -9.95 -5.00 13.94
C ALA A 56 -10.31 -3.92 12.90
N GLU A 57 -10.28 -2.64 13.30
CA GLU A 57 -10.48 -1.50 12.38
C GLU A 57 -9.38 -1.45 11.30
N LEU A 58 -8.15 -1.75 11.65
CA LEU A 58 -7.05 -1.83 10.69
C LEU A 58 -7.34 -2.88 9.60
N VAL A 59 -7.77 -4.09 9.96
CA VAL A 59 -8.15 -5.14 9.00
C VAL A 59 -9.24 -4.65 8.05
N MET A 60 -10.23 -3.93 8.58
CA MET A 60 -11.31 -3.35 7.77
C MET A 60 -10.75 -2.39 6.71
N HIS A 61 -9.87 -1.48 7.09
CA HIS A 61 -9.31 -0.50 6.16
C HIS A 61 -8.37 -1.11 5.11
N PHE A 62 -7.73 -2.24 5.41
CA PHE A 62 -6.91 -3.00 4.46
C PHE A 62 -7.74 -3.90 3.53
N THR A 63 -9.05 -3.94 3.70
CA THR A 63 -9.95 -4.75 2.87
C THR A 63 -10.33 -3.98 1.60
N TYR A 64 -10.16 -4.65 0.45
CA TYR A 64 -10.53 -4.13 -0.85
C TYR A 64 -12.03 -4.33 -1.16
N PRO A 65 -12.61 -3.50 -2.05
CA PRO A 65 -14.01 -3.62 -2.47
C PRO A 65 -14.41 -4.97 -3.07
N SER A 66 -13.45 -5.74 -3.60
CA SER A 66 -13.66 -7.12 -4.05
C SER A 66 -14.28 -8.03 -2.96
N TYR A 67 -14.12 -7.68 -1.70
CA TYR A 67 -14.77 -8.36 -0.58
C TYR A 67 -16.30 -8.37 -0.71
N PHE A 68 -16.91 -7.32 -1.20
CA PHE A 68 -18.37 -7.20 -1.33
C PHE A 68 -18.93 -7.96 -2.54
N LYS A 69 -18.11 -8.28 -3.54
CA LYS A 69 -18.55 -8.95 -4.76
C LYS A 69 -18.31 -10.46 -4.72
N PRO A 70 -19.36 -11.30 -4.86
CA PRO A 70 -19.27 -12.75 -4.65
C PRO A 70 -18.35 -13.53 -5.59
N LYS A 71 -17.96 -12.96 -6.72
CA LYS A 71 -17.20 -13.66 -7.75
C LYS A 71 -15.68 -13.49 -7.68
N SER A 72 -15.19 -12.63 -6.82
CA SER A 72 -13.76 -12.38 -6.68
C SER A 72 -13.28 -12.92 -5.34
N ASN A 73 -12.59 -14.06 -5.35
CA ASN A 73 -11.98 -14.62 -4.15
C ASN A 73 -10.50 -14.22 -3.96
N GLU A 74 -9.93 -13.48 -4.91
CA GLU A 74 -8.48 -13.47 -5.06
C GLU A 74 -7.81 -12.28 -4.37
N PHE A 75 -8.37 -11.08 -4.46
CA PHE A 75 -7.70 -9.88 -3.97
C PHE A 75 -8.59 -9.10 -3.01
N CYS A 76 -8.80 -9.64 -1.82
CA CYS A 76 -9.62 -8.96 -0.81
C CYS A 76 -8.80 -8.16 0.21
N THR A 77 -7.49 -8.32 0.24
CA THR A 77 -6.59 -7.55 1.12
C THR A 77 -5.25 -7.28 0.45
N SER A 78 -4.52 -6.32 1.01
CA SER A 78 -3.11 -6.08 0.75
C SER A 78 -2.24 -7.29 1.14
N ALA A 79 -1.08 -7.42 0.46
CA ALA A 79 -0.05 -8.40 0.75
C ALA A 79 1.29 -7.78 1.19
N LEU A 80 1.28 -6.54 1.64
CA LEU A 80 2.48 -5.82 2.14
C LEU A 80 3.19 -6.58 3.25
N ASN A 81 4.50 -6.49 3.29
CA ASN A 81 5.39 -7.25 4.17
C ASN A 81 5.26 -8.78 3.94
N ASP A 82 5.61 -9.59 4.94
CA ASP A 82 5.42 -11.04 4.88
C ASP A 82 3.93 -11.43 4.98
N SER A 83 3.11 -10.89 4.08
CA SER A 83 1.68 -11.17 4.01
C SER A 83 1.33 -11.85 2.70
N TRP A 84 0.18 -12.47 2.68
CA TRP A 84 -0.48 -12.90 1.44
C TRP A 84 -1.96 -12.57 1.51
N ILE A 85 -2.54 -12.42 0.37
CA ILE A 85 -3.94 -12.02 0.23
C ILE A 85 -4.87 -12.95 0.99
N LYS A 86 -5.92 -12.37 1.56
CA LYS A 86 -6.98 -13.15 2.23
C LYS A 86 -8.16 -13.37 1.29
N GLN A 87 -8.63 -14.60 1.28
CA GLN A 87 -9.86 -14.94 0.59
C GLN A 87 -11.08 -14.30 1.27
N ARG A 88 -12.09 -13.98 0.51
CA ARG A 88 -13.34 -13.41 0.98
C ARG A 88 -13.96 -14.21 2.14
N SER A 89 -14.03 -15.53 2.04
CA SER A 89 -14.60 -16.40 3.08
C SER A 89 -13.88 -16.29 4.43
N THR A 90 -12.57 -16.10 4.42
CA THR A 90 -11.79 -15.89 5.64
C THR A 90 -12.13 -14.54 6.27
N LEU A 91 -12.18 -13.47 5.48
CA LEU A 91 -12.52 -12.14 5.96
C LEU A 91 -13.96 -12.07 6.48
N GLU A 92 -14.91 -12.70 5.80
CA GLU A 92 -16.30 -12.79 6.24
C GLU A 92 -16.41 -13.41 7.64
N LYS A 93 -15.68 -14.49 7.89
CA LYS A 93 -15.59 -15.10 9.23
C LYS A 93 -14.98 -14.13 10.24
N ASN A 94 -13.90 -13.45 9.85
CA ASN A 94 -13.23 -12.51 10.75
C ASN A 94 -14.13 -11.32 11.10
N PHE A 95 -14.82 -10.72 10.14
CA PHE A 95 -15.73 -9.60 10.41
C PHE A 95 -16.94 -10.00 11.23
N LYS A 96 -17.45 -11.23 11.08
CA LYS A 96 -18.48 -11.77 12.01
C LYS A 96 -17.95 -11.84 13.45
N ASN A 97 -16.71 -12.30 13.62
CA ASN A 97 -16.06 -12.33 14.94
C ASN A 97 -15.87 -10.92 15.52
N TYR A 98 -15.47 -9.95 14.69
CA TYR A 98 -15.27 -8.57 15.13
C TYR A 98 -16.59 -7.89 15.49
N ALA A 99 -17.66 -8.09 14.72
CA ALA A 99 -18.99 -7.59 15.05
C ALA A 99 -19.55 -8.22 16.34
N GLU A 100 -19.23 -9.48 16.63
CA GLU A 100 -19.58 -10.14 17.89
C GLU A 100 -18.79 -9.55 19.08
N MET A 101 -17.49 -9.31 18.92
CA MET A 101 -16.66 -8.69 19.96
C MET A 101 -17.03 -7.23 20.25
N PHE A 102 -17.44 -6.49 19.22
CA PHE A 102 -17.70 -5.04 19.27
C PHE A 102 -19.09 -4.71 18.72
N PRO A 103 -20.18 -5.12 19.42
CA PRO A 103 -21.53 -5.04 18.89
C PRO A 103 -22.04 -3.61 18.64
N ASN A 104 -21.40 -2.60 19.23
CA ASN A 104 -21.73 -1.20 19.02
C ASN A 104 -21.14 -0.60 17.72
N ARG A 105 -20.19 -1.28 17.09
CA ARG A 105 -19.53 -0.87 15.83
C ARG A 105 -20.42 -1.23 14.65
N GLN A 106 -21.12 -0.22 14.12
CA GLN A 106 -22.03 -0.39 12.97
C GLN A 106 -21.28 -0.64 11.66
N ASP A 107 -20.06 -0.18 11.54
CA ASP A 107 -19.15 -0.44 10.44
C ASP A 107 -18.66 -1.91 10.45
N PHE A 108 -18.34 -2.50 11.60
CA PHE A 108 -18.04 -3.93 11.68
C PHE A 108 -19.27 -4.78 11.32
N ARG A 109 -20.47 -4.35 11.71
CA ARG A 109 -21.72 -5.01 11.30
C ARG A 109 -21.93 -4.94 9.79
N PHE A 110 -21.64 -3.79 9.18
CA PHE A 110 -21.67 -3.62 7.73
C PHE A 110 -20.73 -4.61 7.02
N MET A 111 -19.48 -4.71 7.48
CA MET A 111 -18.54 -5.69 6.95
C MET A 111 -19.01 -7.12 7.17
N ALA A 112 -19.46 -7.48 8.37
CA ALA A 112 -19.90 -8.84 8.72
C ALA A 112 -21.10 -9.33 7.92
N THR A 113 -21.96 -8.40 7.47
CA THR A 113 -23.17 -8.70 6.69
C THR A 113 -23.02 -8.39 5.20
N ILE A 114 -21.80 -8.07 4.78
CA ILE A 114 -21.48 -7.73 3.38
C ILE A 114 -22.37 -6.58 2.87
N GLY A 115 -22.54 -5.56 3.69
CA GLY A 115 -23.31 -4.37 3.36
C GLY A 115 -24.82 -4.46 3.62
N ALA A 116 -25.35 -5.62 4.08
CA ALA A 116 -26.80 -5.78 4.28
C ALA A 116 -27.31 -5.05 5.52
N GLU A 117 -26.48 -4.90 6.54
CA GLU A 117 -26.85 -4.25 7.82
C GLU A 117 -25.68 -3.38 8.30
N GLY A 118 -25.99 -2.44 9.21
CA GLY A 118 -25.00 -1.52 9.76
C GLY A 118 -24.82 -0.26 8.90
N THR A 119 -23.68 0.38 9.04
CA THR A 119 -23.36 1.62 8.33
C THR A 119 -21.99 1.47 7.65
N ALA A 120 -21.89 1.80 6.38
CA ALA A 120 -20.62 1.80 5.66
C ALA A 120 -19.59 2.67 6.40
N PRO A 121 -18.33 2.23 6.51
CA PRO A 121 -17.27 3.05 7.09
C PRO A 121 -17.04 4.34 6.30
N SER A 122 -16.41 5.34 6.93
CA SER A 122 -16.01 6.57 6.25
C SER A 122 -15.10 6.29 5.05
N THR A 123 -15.17 7.12 4.02
CA THR A 123 -14.25 7.14 2.89
C THR A 123 -13.17 8.23 3.02
N GLU A 124 -13.13 8.88 4.17
CA GLU A 124 -12.05 9.81 4.48
C GLU A 124 -10.73 9.06 4.63
N MET A 125 -9.65 9.77 4.39
CA MET A 125 -8.30 9.26 4.57
C MET A 125 -8.14 8.62 5.96
N LYS A 126 -7.63 7.39 5.99
CA LYS A 126 -7.29 6.72 7.24
C LYS A 126 -5.78 6.62 7.41
N THR A 127 -5.29 7.07 8.55
CA THR A 127 -3.86 7.01 8.88
C THR A 127 -3.63 6.18 10.13
N PHE A 128 -2.71 5.22 10.02
CA PHE A 128 -2.15 4.41 11.09
C PHE A 128 -0.68 4.85 11.24
N GLU A 129 -0.48 5.98 11.93
CA GLU A 129 0.79 6.72 11.90
C GLU A 129 1.92 5.99 12.63
N THR A 130 1.60 5.23 13.69
CA THR A 130 2.61 4.48 14.44
C THR A 130 3.16 3.30 13.66
N SER A 131 2.29 2.61 12.92
CA SER A 131 2.67 1.51 12.03
C SER A 131 3.05 1.97 10.62
N GLY A 132 2.85 3.25 10.29
CA GLY A 132 3.23 3.83 9.01
C GLY A 132 2.36 3.41 7.83
N HIS A 133 1.06 3.18 8.05
CA HIS A 133 0.13 2.81 6.99
C HIS A 133 -0.90 3.92 6.74
N TYR A 134 -1.14 4.20 5.47
CA TYR A 134 -1.99 5.30 5.02
C TYR A 134 -2.92 4.81 3.92
N ILE A 135 -4.23 4.97 4.12
CA ILE A 135 -5.25 4.47 3.22
C ILE A 135 -6.07 5.61 2.66
N LEU A 136 -6.11 5.70 1.34
CA LEU A 136 -6.90 6.65 0.56
C LEU A 136 -7.93 5.86 -0.23
N ARG A 137 -9.22 6.25 -0.13
CA ARG A 137 -10.30 5.58 -0.88
C ARG A 137 -11.41 6.52 -1.25
N ASN A 138 -12.16 6.17 -2.28
CA ASN A 138 -13.37 6.90 -2.68
C ASN A 138 -14.68 6.13 -2.45
N GLY A 139 -14.60 4.91 -1.93
CA GLY A 139 -15.77 4.08 -1.65
C GLY A 139 -15.41 2.74 -1.02
N TRP A 140 -16.45 1.94 -0.78
CA TRP A 140 -16.33 0.57 -0.25
C TRP A 140 -16.75 -0.50 -1.25
N GLY A 141 -17.40 -0.11 -2.37
CA GLY A 141 -18.05 -1.02 -3.31
C GLY A 141 -19.44 -1.45 -2.83
N ASP A 142 -20.07 -2.32 -3.59
CA ASP A 142 -21.38 -2.92 -3.29
C ASP A 142 -21.48 -4.35 -3.83
N HIS A 143 -22.60 -5.02 -3.57
CA HIS A 143 -22.85 -6.40 -4.00
C HIS A 143 -22.84 -6.62 -5.52
N ASP A 144 -23.25 -5.61 -6.27
CA ASP A 144 -23.51 -5.75 -7.70
C ASP A 144 -22.36 -5.23 -8.54
N THR A 145 -21.67 -4.18 -8.06
CA THR A 145 -20.62 -3.50 -8.79
C THR A 145 -19.45 -3.18 -7.88
N TYR A 146 -18.27 -2.97 -8.47
CA TYR A 146 -17.16 -2.33 -7.75
C TYR A 146 -17.32 -0.81 -7.71
N ASN A 147 -18.34 -0.27 -8.41
CA ASN A 147 -18.73 1.13 -8.45
C ASN A 147 -17.55 2.08 -8.74
N LYS A 148 -16.61 1.63 -9.58
CA LYS A 148 -15.35 2.35 -9.88
C LYS A 148 -14.56 2.74 -8.63
N THR A 149 -14.70 1.95 -7.57
CA THR A 149 -14.04 2.21 -6.28
C THR A 149 -12.54 2.06 -6.40
N THR A 150 -11.85 3.03 -5.85
CA THR A 150 -10.39 3.08 -5.79
C THR A 150 -9.94 3.02 -4.34
N VAL A 151 -8.92 2.22 -4.08
CA VAL A 151 -8.24 2.15 -2.79
C VAL A 151 -6.74 2.15 -3.02
N LEU A 152 -6.04 3.09 -2.40
CA LEU A 152 -4.60 3.08 -2.32
C LEU A 152 -4.18 2.83 -0.88
N ILE A 153 -3.29 1.88 -0.68
CA ILE A 153 -2.63 1.59 0.59
C ILE A 153 -1.16 1.92 0.44
N HIS A 154 -0.70 2.93 1.16
CA HIS A 154 0.70 3.32 1.20
C HIS A 154 1.32 2.87 2.51
N SER A 155 2.50 2.28 2.45
CA SER A 155 3.28 1.84 3.59
C SER A 155 4.62 2.56 3.65
N ASN A 156 4.87 3.22 4.76
CA ASN A 156 6.14 3.85 5.09
C ASN A 156 6.43 3.59 6.57
N ASN A 157 6.57 2.32 6.90
CA ASN A 157 6.64 1.79 8.24
C ASN A 157 8.08 1.75 8.77
N TYR A 158 8.31 0.96 9.81
CA TYR A 158 9.64 0.56 10.22
C TYR A 158 10.10 -0.57 9.30
N SER A 159 11.19 -0.36 8.58
CA SER A 159 11.83 -1.38 7.75
C SER A 159 13.12 -1.86 8.39
N SER A 160 13.43 -3.14 8.20
CA SER A 160 14.72 -3.70 8.58
C SER A 160 15.09 -4.87 7.67
N ASP A 161 16.34 -4.91 7.26
CA ASP A 161 16.98 -6.07 6.65
C ASP A 161 17.43 -7.11 7.71
N ASN A 162 17.40 -6.72 9.00
CA ASN A 162 17.74 -7.60 10.11
C ASN A 162 16.54 -8.46 10.53
N MET A 163 16.51 -9.70 10.05
CA MET A 163 15.46 -10.67 10.34
C MET A 163 15.36 -11.10 11.81
N ASP A 164 16.43 -10.94 12.59
CA ASP A 164 16.43 -11.33 14.00
C ASP A 164 15.59 -10.38 14.88
N ILE A 165 15.35 -9.16 14.40
CA ILE A 165 14.59 -8.13 15.13
C ILE A 165 13.12 -8.13 14.70
N TRP A 166 12.86 -8.25 13.37
CA TRP A 166 11.53 -8.11 12.79
C TRP A 166 11.30 -9.16 11.70
N SER A 167 10.97 -10.38 12.10
CA SER A 167 10.93 -11.55 11.23
C SER A 167 9.96 -11.47 10.05
N HIS A 168 8.90 -10.64 10.15
CA HIS A 168 7.87 -10.51 9.13
C HIS A 168 7.85 -9.15 8.43
N ASN A 169 8.74 -8.24 8.82
CA ASN A 169 8.93 -6.97 8.17
C ASN A 169 9.86 -7.13 6.94
N GLN A 170 9.62 -6.35 5.90
CA GLN A 170 10.43 -6.30 4.70
C GLN A 170 11.02 -4.89 4.51
N PRO A 171 12.13 -4.74 3.78
CA PRO A 171 12.73 -3.43 3.49
C PRO A 171 11.96 -2.73 2.36
N ASP A 172 10.69 -2.35 2.61
CA ASP A 172 9.71 -1.89 1.64
C ASP A 172 9.18 -0.46 1.90
N ASN A 173 9.84 0.32 2.77
CA ASN A 173 9.41 1.69 3.09
C ASN A 173 9.14 2.52 1.84
N GLY A 174 8.02 3.20 1.85
CA GLY A 174 7.59 4.02 0.75
C GLY A 174 6.74 3.27 -0.29
N THR A 175 6.55 1.95 -0.16
CA THR A 175 5.76 1.16 -1.11
C THR A 175 4.28 1.49 -1.08
N PHE A 176 3.55 1.08 -2.10
CA PHE A 176 2.09 1.19 -2.18
C PHE A 176 1.48 0.05 -2.97
N GLU A 177 0.21 -0.20 -2.72
CA GLU A 177 -0.68 -0.99 -3.56
C GLU A 177 -1.85 -0.13 -4.04
N LEU A 178 -2.33 -0.36 -5.24
CA LEU A 178 -3.46 0.38 -5.81
C LEU A 178 -4.51 -0.58 -6.40
N TYR A 179 -5.67 -0.56 -5.79
CA TYR A 179 -6.87 -1.25 -6.27
C TYR A 179 -7.81 -0.28 -6.99
N TYR A 180 -8.35 -0.69 -8.14
CA TYR A 180 -9.40 0.02 -8.84
C TYR A 180 -10.38 -0.97 -9.48
N ASN A 181 -11.67 -0.75 -9.28
CA ASN A 181 -12.78 -1.38 -9.99
C ASN A 181 -12.64 -2.91 -10.17
N GLY A 182 -12.25 -3.63 -9.13
CA GLY A 182 -12.14 -5.09 -9.13
C GLY A 182 -10.74 -5.66 -9.30
N ARG A 183 -9.72 -4.82 -9.49
CA ARG A 183 -8.34 -5.26 -9.74
C ARG A 183 -7.33 -4.50 -8.88
N ASN A 184 -6.38 -5.21 -8.28
CA ASN A 184 -5.17 -4.60 -7.72
C ASN A 184 -4.15 -4.44 -8.85
N PHE A 185 -3.82 -3.21 -9.23
CA PHE A 185 -2.92 -2.90 -10.34
C PHE A 185 -1.45 -2.87 -9.96
N PHE A 186 -1.15 -2.64 -8.67
CA PHE A 186 0.19 -2.64 -8.12
C PHE A 186 0.24 -3.56 -6.90
N PRO A 187 -0.09 -4.86 -7.06
CA PRO A 187 -0.02 -5.78 -5.93
C PRO A 187 1.42 -5.91 -5.45
N ASP A 188 1.61 -6.05 -4.15
CA ASP A 188 2.92 -6.38 -3.60
C ASP A 188 3.42 -7.72 -4.13
N SER A 189 4.73 -7.93 -4.11
CA SER A 189 5.34 -9.19 -4.54
C SER A 189 4.95 -10.38 -3.64
N GLY A 190 4.59 -10.11 -2.38
CA GLY A 190 4.25 -11.14 -1.40
C GLY A 190 5.49 -11.79 -0.79
N VAL A 191 5.35 -13.02 -0.33
CA VAL A 191 6.39 -13.71 0.44
C VAL A 191 6.94 -15.00 -0.19
N CYS A 192 6.18 -15.68 -1.02
CA CYS A 192 6.47 -16.91 -1.74
C CYS A 192 6.87 -18.15 -0.89
N SER A 193 7.83 -18.02 0.03
CA SER A 193 8.30 -19.14 0.85
C SER A 193 8.85 -18.64 2.19
N TYR A 194 8.81 -19.49 3.22
CA TYR A 194 9.41 -19.18 4.52
C TYR A 194 10.68 -19.97 4.78
N VAL A 195 10.56 -21.25 5.06
CA VAL A 195 11.66 -22.10 5.51
C VAL A 195 11.77 -23.30 4.60
N GLY A 196 13.00 -23.65 4.24
CA GLY A 196 13.25 -24.79 3.38
C GLY A 196 14.73 -25.02 3.12
N ASN A 197 15.01 -25.67 2.01
CA ASN A 197 16.36 -25.87 1.51
C ASN A 197 16.97 -24.53 1.00
N SER A 198 18.20 -24.59 0.51
CA SER A 198 18.91 -23.43 -0.05
C SER A 198 18.13 -22.73 -1.18
N GLU A 199 17.35 -23.49 -1.96
CA GLU A 199 16.54 -22.95 -3.04
C GLU A 199 15.36 -22.09 -2.48
N ALA A 200 14.62 -22.59 -1.50
CA ALA A 200 13.54 -21.86 -0.84
C ALA A 200 14.07 -20.58 -0.17
N ASN A 201 15.23 -20.62 0.45
CA ASN A 201 15.87 -19.42 1.01
C ASN A 201 16.27 -18.42 -0.08
N THR A 202 16.75 -18.87 -1.22
CA THR A 202 17.09 -18.02 -2.38
C THR A 202 15.84 -17.36 -2.94
N ILE A 203 14.73 -18.10 -3.08
CA ILE A 203 13.45 -17.57 -3.52
C ILE A 203 12.94 -16.54 -2.51
N ARG A 204 12.92 -16.86 -1.21
CA ARG A 204 12.49 -15.92 -0.17
C ARG A 204 13.29 -14.61 -0.20
N ASN A 205 14.63 -14.70 -0.33
CA ASN A 205 15.47 -13.52 -0.37
C ASN A 205 15.20 -12.64 -1.59
N TRP A 206 14.78 -13.22 -2.72
CA TRP A 206 14.36 -12.42 -3.88
C TRP A 206 13.14 -11.55 -3.54
N PHE A 207 12.12 -12.13 -2.89
CA PHE A 207 10.87 -11.41 -2.53
C PHE A 207 11.06 -10.36 -1.42
N ARG A 208 12.18 -10.39 -0.72
CA ARG A 208 12.52 -9.44 0.35
C ARG A 208 13.43 -8.29 -0.10
N GLN A 209 13.72 -8.15 -1.38
CA GLN A 209 14.53 -7.02 -1.86
C GLN A 209 13.68 -5.75 -1.98
N THR A 210 14.23 -4.59 -1.62
CA THR A 210 13.53 -3.31 -1.78
C THR A 210 13.09 -3.06 -3.22
N LYS A 211 13.91 -3.43 -4.18
CA LYS A 211 13.64 -3.21 -5.62
C LYS A 211 12.47 -4.02 -6.19
N VAL A 212 11.92 -4.97 -5.46
CA VAL A 212 10.73 -5.73 -5.87
C VAL A 212 9.43 -5.17 -5.31
N HIS A 213 9.50 -4.03 -4.63
CA HIS A 213 8.36 -3.24 -4.14
C HIS A 213 8.21 -1.93 -4.92
N ASN A 214 7.07 -1.26 -4.79
CA ASN A 214 6.75 -0.03 -5.50
C ASN A 214 7.33 1.20 -4.77
N THR A 215 8.65 1.31 -4.70
CA THR A 215 9.36 2.34 -3.94
C THR A 215 10.63 2.82 -4.65
N LEU A 216 11.33 3.80 -4.04
CA LEU A 216 12.59 4.33 -4.55
C LEU A 216 13.77 3.60 -3.90
N THR A 217 14.71 3.13 -4.73
CA THR A 217 15.99 2.57 -4.27
C THR A 217 17.16 3.46 -4.69
N LEU A 218 18.31 3.23 -4.08
CA LEU A 218 19.60 3.76 -4.52
C LEU A 218 20.48 2.58 -4.92
N ASN A 219 20.96 2.56 -6.18
CA ASN A 219 21.79 1.49 -6.75
C ASN A 219 21.14 0.08 -6.69
N GLU A 220 19.81 0.00 -6.68
CA GLU A 220 19.03 -1.23 -6.48
C GLU A 220 19.33 -1.96 -5.16
N GLU A 221 19.96 -1.32 -4.21
CA GLU A 221 20.28 -1.88 -2.91
C GLU A 221 19.05 -1.95 -2.00
N ASN A 222 19.11 -2.78 -0.98
CA ASN A 222 18.06 -2.85 0.02
C ASN A 222 18.12 -1.64 0.98
N ILE A 223 16.96 -1.15 1.36
CA ILE A 223 16.81 -0.23 2.49
C ILE A 223 17.38 -0.90 3.75
N SER A 224 18.24 -0.20 4.45
CA SER A 224 18.69 -0.57 5.79
C SER A 224 17.59 -0.32 6.83
N THR A 225 17.87 -0.62 8.09
CA THR A 225 16.93 -0.30 9.19
C THR A 225 16.56 1.16 9.19
N ALA A 226 15.28 1.45 8.97
CA ALA A 226 14.75 2.81 8.89
C ALA A 226 13.35 2.91 9.51
N GLN A 227 13.04 4.05 10.09
CA GLN A 227 11.71 4.42 10.54
C GLN A 227 11.13 5.44 9.57
N GLY A 228 9.99 5.10 8.96
CA GLY A 228 9.21 6.03 8.17
C GLY A 228 8.57 7.12 9.04
N LYS A 229 8.35 8.29 8.46
CA LYS A 229 7.72 9.44 9.11
C LYS A 229 6.62 10.00 8.23
N LEU A 230 5.50 10.36 8.84
CA LEU A 230 4.52 11.26 8.25
C LEU A 230 5.02 12.70 8.44
N LEU A 231 5.17 13.46 7.36
CA LEU A 231 5.57 14.86 7.43
C LEU A 231 4.34 15.78 7.48
N THR A 232 3.37 15.51 6.63
CA THR A 232 2.09 16.25 6.61
C THR A 232 0.99 15.44 5.93
N LYS A 233 -0.26 15.78 6.26
CA LYS A 233 -1.45 15.27 5.58
C LYS A 233 -2.48 16.39 5.41
N VAL A 234 -3.24 16.32 4.33
CA VAL A 234 -4.37 17.22 4.05
C VAL A 234 -5.58 16.38 3.69
N GLU A 235 -6.68 16.62 4.37
CA GLU A 235 -7.98 15.98 4.12
C GLU A 235 -8.86 16.90 3.25
N GLY A 236 -9.75 16.31 2.47
CA GLY A 236 -10.68 17.06 1.63
C GLY A 236 -10.99 16.39 0.30
N ASN A 237 -11.43 17.17 -0.68
CA ASN A 237 -11.72 16.65 -2.02
C ASN A 237 -10.47 16.15 -2.75
N THR A 238 -9.35 16.85 -2.58
CA THR A 238 -8.01 16.33 -2.88
C THR A 238 -7.33 16.04 -1.55
N GLU A 239 -7.02 14.78 -1.33
CA GLU A 239 -6.30 14.33 -0.15
C GLU A 239 -4.80 14.27 -0.44
N ILE A 240 -3.97 14.62 0.54
CA ILE A 240 -2.50 14.63 0.40
C ILE A 240 -1.89 13.90 1.58
N ILE A 241 -0.95 13.03 1.30
CA ILE A 241 -0.06 12.40 2.29
C ILE A 241 1.37 12.65 1.86
N VAL A 242 2.20 13.11 2.77
CA VAL A 242 3.65 13.27 2.55
C VAL A 242 4.40 12.49 3.59
N THR A 243 5.18 11.53 3.15
CA THR A 243 6.01 10.68 4.00
C THR A 243 7.48 10.77 3.63
N GLU A 244 8.35 10.47 4.58
CA GLU A 244 9.81 10.45 4.38
C GLU A 244 10.42 9.26 5.10
N ASN A 245 11.43 8.64 4.53
CA ASN A 245 12.30 7.67 5.20
C ASN A 245 13.76 7.93 4.84
N GLN A 246 14.66 7.44 5.69
CA GLN A 246 16.10 7.48 5.45
C GLN A 246 16.65 6.05 5.48
N GLY A 247 16.32 5.27 4.48
CA GLY A 247 16.73 3.87 4.36
C GLY A 247 18.16 3.67 3.88
N TYR A 248 18.83 4.72 3.43
CA TYR A 248 20.21 4.68 2.93
C TYR A 248 21.05 5.74 3.63
N SER A 249 22.37 5.50 3.72
CA SER A 249 23.29 6.50 4.24
C SER A 249 23.28 7.75 3.35
N ASN A 250 23.00 8.91 3.95
CA ASN A 250 22.99 10.19 3.24
C ASN A 250 22.02 10.28 2.04
N PHE A 251 20.99 9.45 2.02
CA PHE A 251 19.91 9.52 1.04
C PHE A 251 18.56 9.29 1.71
N LYS A 252 17.66 10.25 1.52
CA LYS A 252 16.29 10.22 2.01
C LYS A 252 15.34 10.09 0.84
N HIS A 253 14.36 9.24 0.96
CA HIS A 253 13.21 9.18 0.06
C HIS A 253 12.03 9.93 0.70
N ARG A 254 11.51 10.93 0.00
CA ARG A 254 10.23 11.58 0.31
C ARG A 254 9.23 11.24 -0.78
N ARG A 255 8.07 10.77 -0.38
CA ARG A 255 6.93 10.51 -1.26
C ARG A 255 5.75 11.36 -0.85
N ALA A 256 5.27 12.20 -1.77
CA ALA A 256 3.99 12.87 -1.65
C ALA A 256 2.96 12.16 -2.56
N ILE A 257 1.78 11.88 -2.03
CA ILE A 257 0.68 11.26 -2.75
C ILE A 257 -0.50 12.21 -2.70
N PHE A 258 -0.94 12.67 -3.87
CA PHE A 258 -2.15 13.45 -4.05
C PHE A 258 -3.24 12.57 -4.63
N PHE A 259 -4.35 12.40 -3.91
CA PHE A 259 -5.55 11.76 -4.43
C PHE A 259 -6.48 12.86 -4.96
N VAL A 260 -6.29 13.22 -6.21
CA VAL A 260 -6.87 14.41 -6.82
C VAL A 260 -8.35 14.22 -7.09
N ASN A 261 -9.19 15.03 -6.45
CA ASN A 261 -10.65 14.97 -6.55
C ASN A 261 -11.23 13.57 -6.27
N LYS A 262 -10.51 12.75 -5.52
CA LYS A 262 -10.82 11.32 -5.25
C LYS A 262 -11.01 10.49 -6.53
N LYS A 263 -10.27 10.83 -7.59
CA LYS A 263 -10.37 10.18 -8.92
C LYS A 263 -9.10 9.56 -9.43
N PHE A 264 -7.96 10.24 -9.28
CA PHE A 264 -6.67 9.77 -9.76
C PHE A 264 -5.55 10.19 -8.80
N PHE A 265 -4.40 9.57 -8.95
CA PHE A 265 -3.27 9.81 -8.07
C PHE A 265 -2.14 10.52 -8.79
N VAL A 266 -1.50 11.44 -8.06
CA VAL A 266 -0.23 12.02 -8.46
C VAL A 266 0.78 11.75 -7.34
N PHE A 267 1.86 11.06 -7.69
CA PHE A 267 2.98 10.82 -6.80
C PHE A 267 4.08 11.82 -7.13
N VAL A 268 4.69 12.36 -6.10
CA VAL A 268 5.98 13.07 -6.23
C VAL A 268 6.98 12.34 -5.37
N ASP A 269 7.96 11.71 -6.03
CA ASP A 269 9.06 11.02 -5.38
C ASP A 269 10.32 11.85 -5.47
N GLU A 270 10.93 12.13 -4.33
CA GLU A 270 12.13 12.95 -4.23
C GLU A 270 13.21 12.21 -3.44
N GLY A 271 14.44 12.20 -3.98
CA GLY A 271 15.61 11.67 -3.32
C GLY A 271 16.58 12.77 -2.91
N PHE A 272 16.72 13.03 -1.60
CA PHE A 272 17.56 14.08 -1.03
C PHE A 272 18.83 13.55 -0.40
N GLY A 273 19.81 14.43 -0.22
CA GLY A 273 21.07 14.17 0.47
C GLY A 273 22.26 14.13 -0.45
N ASN A 274 23.44 13.86 0.09
CA ASN A 274 24.72 13.92 -0.63
C ASN A 274 25.24 12.55 -1.10
N ALA A 275 24.45 11.50 -1.00
CA ALA A 275 24.76 10.24 -1.65
C ALA A 275 24.80 10.40 -3.17
N THR A 276 25.62 9.58 -3.83
CA THR A 276 25.75 9.52 -5.28
C THR A 276 25.43 8.11 -5.77
N GLY A 277 24.98 7.99 -7.02
CA GLY A 277 24.63 6.70 -7.62
C GLY A 277 23.47 6.82 -8.59
N VAL A 278 22.72 5.76 -8.72
CA VAL A 278 21.49 5.70 -9.53
C VAL A 278 20.29 5.54 -8.60
N ALA A 279 19.39 6.51 -8.63
CA ALA A 279 18.09 6.39 -7.97
C ALA A 279 17.15 5.62 -8.91
N ASN A 280 16.55 4.54 -8.42
CA ASN A 280 15.68 3.67 -9.20
C ASN A 280 14.28 3.71 -8.60
N LEU A 281 13.33 4.36 -9.27
CA LEU A 281 11.92 4.34 -8.87
C LEU A 281 11.25 3.12 -9.50
N CYS A 282 10.83 2.18 -8.66
CA CYS A 282 10.38 0.86 -9.04
C CYS A 282 8.86 0.79 -9.14
N PHE A 283 8.35 0.18 -10.22
CA PHE A 283 6.93 -0.11 -10.41
C PHE A 283 6.73 -1.56 -10.83
N HIS A 284 5.90 -2.28 -10.07
CA HIS A 284 5.52 -3.67 -10.29
C HIS A 284 4.02 -3.74 -10.56
N LEU A 285 3.65 -4.08 -11.80
CA LEU A 285 2.27 -4.11 -12.24
C LEU A 285 1.59 -5.44 -11.92
N CYS A 286 0.29 -5.51 -12.06
CA CYS A 286 -0.45 -6.76 -12.02
C CYS A 286 -0.05 -7.67 -13.18
N GLU A 287 -0.46 -8.94 -13.10
CA GLU A 287 -0.26 -9.90 -14.17
C GLU A 287 -1.21 -9.64 -15.34
N GLY A 288 -0.87 -10.17 -16.50
CA GLY A 288 -1.69 -10.19 -17.71
C GLY A 288 -0.95 -9.68 -18.93
N ASP A 289 -1.33 -10.22 -20.07
CA ASP A 289 -0.83 -9.77 -21.37
C ASP A 289 -1.40 -8.40 -21.76
N GLU A 290 -2.49 -8.00 -21.14
CA GLU A 290 -3.14 -6.69 -21.26
C GLU A 290 -2.32 -5.54 -20.65
N VAL A 291 -1.37 -5.84 -19.79
CA VAL A 291 -0.44 -4.84 -19.27
C VAL A 291 0.59 -4.50 -20.34
N LYS A 292 0.72 -3.22 -20.69
CA LYS A 292 1.64 -2.70 -21.71
C LYS A 292 2.63 -1.74 -21.07
N LEU A 293 3.93 -1.94 -21.35
CA LEU A 293 4.99 -1.04 -20.93
C LEU A 293 5.23 0.03 -22.01
N ASP A 294 5.19 1.30 -21.62
CA ASP A 294 5.34 2.47 -22.48
C ASP A 294 6.66 3.17 -22.21
N ALA A 295 7.76 2.59 -22.73
CA ALA A 295 9.10 3.09 -22.46
C ALA A 295 9.33 4.53 -22.93
N ASP A 296 8.75 4.92 -24.08
CA ASP A 296 8.83 6.26 -24.65
C ASP A 296 8.06 7.32 -23.86
N LYS A 297 7.22 6.89 -22.93
CA LYS A 297 6.40 7.75 -22.06
C LYS A 297 6.67 7.51 -20.57
N TYR A 298 7.74 6.80 -20.26
CA TYR A 298 8.16 6.48 -18.89
C TYR A 298 7.03 5.93 -18.03
N GLY A 299 6.28 4.96 -18.55
CA GLY A 299 5.09 4.46 -17.85
C GLY A 299 4.58 3.14 -18.36
N ALA A 300 3.27 2.95 -18.17
CA ALA A 300 2.55 1.76 -18.60
C ALA A 300 1.06 2.08 -18.78
N HIS A 301 0.35 1.21 -19.48
CA HIS A 301 -1.11 1.21 -19.50
C HIS A 301 -1.66 -0.21 -19.53
N THR A 302 -2.95 -0.34 -19.31
CA THR A 302 -3.63 -1.64 -19.40
C THR A 302 -4.81 -1.59 -20.36
N GLU A 303 -5.14 -2.75 -20.94
CA GLU A 303 -6.18 -2.91 -21.97
C GLU A 303 -7.14 -4.06 -21.61
N PHE A 304 -7.51 -4.19 -20.32
CA PHE A 304 -8.46 -5.22 -19.88
C PHE A 304 -9.86 -4.95 -20.42
N SER A 305 -10.50 -5.97 -20.98
CA SER A 305 -11.82 -5.89 -21.59
C SER A 305 -12.97 -5.64 -20.62
N ASP A 306 -12.74 -5.86 -19.31
CA ASP A 306 -13.70 -5.61 -18.24
C ASP A 306 -13.82 -4.11 -17.86
N LYS A 307 -13.13 -3.23 -18.58
CA LYS A 307 -13.10 -1.77 -18.35
C LYS A 307 -12.51 -1.36 -16.99
N SER A 308 -11.69 -2.20 -16.44
CA SER A 308 -10.89 -1.88 -15.24
C SER A 308 -9.44 -1.67 -15.67
N ASN A 309 -9.05 -0.43 -15.96
CA ASN A 309 -7.77 -0.10 -16.54
C ASN A 309 -7.08 1.05 -15.80
N ILE A 310 -5.77 1.19 -16.01
CA ILE A 310 -4.98 2.32 -15.56
C ILE A 310 -4.09 2.84 -16.68
N LEU A 311 -3.81 4.14 -16.61
CA LEU A 311 -2.77 4.80 -17.38
C LEU A 311 -1.74 5.38 -16.41
N VAL A 312 -0.46 5.05 -16.62
CA VAL A 312 0.67 5.52 -15.81
C VAL A 312 1.59 6.34 -16.69
N ARG A 313 1.90 7.56 -16.28
CA ARG A 313 2.87 8.45 -16.96
C ARG A 313 3.77 9.09 -15.93
N SER A 314 5.07 9.07 -16.19
CA SER A 314 6.05 9.68 -15.31
C SER A 314 6.84 10.78 -16.00
N PHE A 315 7.24 11.77 -15.22
CA PHE A 315 7.90 12.99 -15.69
C PHE A 315 9.06 13.32 -14.73
N GLY A 316 10.14 13.80 -15.28
CA GLY A 316 11.34 14.21 -14.55
C GLY A 316 12.49 14.43 -15.52
N GLU A 317 13.48 15.19 -15.12
CA GLU A 317 14.63 15.48 -15.96
C GLU A 317 15.67 14.38 -15.89
N GLY A 318 16.11 13.86 -17.03
CA GLY A 318 17.15 12.84 -17.12
C GLY A 318 16.71 11.42 -16.75
N ILE A 319 15.40 11.14 -16.79
CA ILE A 319 14.86 9.79 -16.58
C ILE A 319 15.29 8.87 -17.73
N THR A 320 15.71 7.65 -17.37
CA THR A 320 15.81 6.52 -18.30
C THR A 320 14.87 5.41 -17.85
N TYR A 321 14.39 4.60 -18.80
CA TYR A 321 13.43 3.54 -18.58
C TYR A 321 14.09 2.17 -18.72
N ASP A 322 13.92 1.30 -17.73
CA ASP A 322 14.49 -0.04 -17.73
C ASP A 322 13.39 -1.07 -17.41
N PRO A 323 12.95 -1.89 -18.40
CA PRO A 323 11.96 -2.93 -18.16
C PRO A 323 12.56 -4.05 -17.31
N PHE A 324 11.78 -4.54 -16.36
CA PHE A 324 12.19 -5.58 -15.43
C PHE A 324 11.14 -6.71 -15.39
N GLU A 325 11.60 -7.96 -15.22
CA GLU A 325 10.70 -9.06 -14.96
C GLU A 325 10.46 -9.19 -13.45
N GLY A 326 9.32 -8.72 -13.00
CA GLY A 326 8.87 -8.87 -11.62
C GLY A 326 8.26 -10.25 -11.36
N ARG A 327 8.07 -10.56 -10.08
CA ARG A 327 7.40 -11.79 -9.61
C ARG A 327 6.33 -11.46 -8.60
N ILE A 328 5.33 -12.33 -8.51
CA ILE A 328 4.27 -12.24 -7.52
C ILE A 328 3.94 -13.62 -6.97
N ALA A 329 3.77 -13.71 -5.66
CA ALA A 329 3.37 -14.93 -4.96
C ALA A 329 2.11 -14.69 -4.13
N TYR A 330 1.14 -15.59 -4.26
CA TYR A 330 -0.16 -15.47 -3.58
C TYR A 330 -0.22 -16.26 -2.28
N ASN A 331 0.78 -17.10 -2.02
CA ASN A 331 0.91 -17.89 -0.81
C ASN A 331 2.38 -18.30 -0.58
N THR A 332 2.63 -19.21 0.36
CA THR A 332 3.96 -19.64 0.79
C THR A 332 4.34 -21.04 0.30
N ASP A 333 3.76 -21.51 -0.80
CA ASP A 333 4.01 -22.85 -1.36
C ASP A 333 5.24 -22.93 -2.29
N GLY A 334 6.01 -21.86 -2.39
CA GLY A 334 7.20 -21.76 -3.23
C GLY A 334 6.91 -21.44 -4.69
N LYS A 335 5.65 -21.21 -5.06
CA LYS A 335 5.26 -20.86 -6.44
C LYS A 335 5.06 -19.37 -6.60
N PHE A 336 5.42 -18.88 -7.76
CA PHE A 336 5.22 -17.50 -8.15
C PHE A 336 4.92 -17.41 -9.64
N ASN A 337 4.34 -16.29 -10.04
CA ASN A 337 4.09 -15.94 -11.41
C ASN A 337 4.98 -14.76 -11.83
N SER A 338 5.37 -14.70 -13.10
CA SER A 338 6.01 -13.53 -13.68
C SER A 338 5.01 -12.42 -13.93
N ARG A 339 5.45 -11.18 -13.79
CA ARG A 339 4.69 -9.97 -14.10
C ARG A 339 5.57 -8.89 -14.69
N LYS A 340 4.97 -7.91 -15.34
CA LYS A 340 5.69 -6.77 -15.89
C LYS A 340 6.03 -5.78 -14.78
N ALA A 341 7.28 -5.30 -14.82
CA ALA A 341 7.79 -4.26 -13.96
C ALA A 341 8.73 -3.36 -14.74
N TYR A 342 9.04 -2.18 -14.20
CA TYR A 342 10.04 -1.29 -14.77
C TYR A 342 10.64 -0.40 -13.69
N PHE A 343 11.84 0.08 -13.97
CA PHE A 343 12.53 1.09 -13.20
C PHE A 343 12.60 2.40 -13.99
N LEU A 344 12.39 3.50 -13.30
CA LEU A 344 12.73 4.82 -13.77
C LEU A 344 14.02 5.24 -13.09
N ASN A 345 15.10 5.25 -13.85
CA ASN A 345 16.43 5.52 -13.33
C ASN A 345 16.82 6.97 -13.55
N MET A 346 17.44 7.57 -12.53
CA MET A 346 17.96 8.93 -12.57
C MET A 346 19.31 9.00 -11.86
N ASN A 347 20.30 9.63 -12.48
CA ASN A 347 21.60 9.82 -11.84
C ASN A 347 21.47 10.77 -10.65
N LYS A 348 21.83 10.28 -9.49
CA LYS A 348 21.88 11.06 -8.24
C LYS A 348 23.29 11.61 -8.04
N ALA A 349 23.45 12.90 -8.22
CA ALA A 349 24.66 13.61 -7.84
C ALA A 349 24.60 14.10 -6.39
N ALA A 350 25.74 14.34 -5.77
CA ALA A 350 25.82 14.90 -4.43
C ALA A 350 25.04 16.23 -4.37
N ASP A 351 24.28 16.40 -3.29
CA ASP A 351 23.49 17.62 -2.98
C ASP A 351 22.46 18.06 -4.04
N THR A 352 22.31 17.29 -5.14
CA THR A 352 21.29 17.54 -6.15
C THR A 352 20.15 16.55 -5.97
N PRO A 353 18.91 16.97 -5.69
CA PRO A 353 17.79 16.06 -5.54
C PRO A 353 17.44 15.39 -6.88
N VAL A 354 17.03 14.12 -6.84
CA VAL A 354 16.31 13.49 -7.94
C VAL A 354 14.83 13.66 -7.69
N ARG A 355 14.03 13.94 -8.73
CA ARG A 355 12.62 14.27 -8.58
C ARG A 355 11.79 13.68 -9.71
N TYR A 356 10.76 12.93 -9.34
CA TYR A 356 9.82 12.28 -10.26
C TYR A 356 8.41 12.76 -9.98
N ILE A 357 7.63 12.99 -11.02
CA ILE A 357 6.16 13.08 -10.94
C ILE A 357 5.61 11.85 -11.64
N THR A 358 4.77 11.07 -10.98
CA THR A 358 4.07 9.96 -11.62
C THR A 358 2.57 10.13 -11.44
N VAL A 359 1.85 10.19 -12.56
CA VAL A 359 0.39 10.23 -12.58
C VAL A 359 -0.14 8.83 -12.85
N ILE A 360 -1.00 8.33 -11.95
CA ILE A 360 -1.71 7.07 -12.12
C ILE A 360 -3.19 7.40 -12.26
N TYR A 361 -3.72 7.15 -13.45
CA TYR A 361 -5.09 7.51 -13.82
C TYR A 361 -5.95 6.26 -14.02
N PRO A 362 -6.79 5.90 -13.03
CA PRO A 362 -7.77 4.83 -13.17
C PRO A 362 -8.84 5.20 -14.21
N THR A 363 -9.15 4.30 -15.14
CA THR A 363 -10.04 4.58 -16.27
C THR A 363 -10.70 3.33 -16.82
N GLU A 364 -11.71 3.49 -17.67
CA GLU A 364 -12.29 2.41 -18.46
C GLU A 364 -11.46 2.09 -19.72
N ASP A 365 -10.82 3.10 -20.30
CA ASP A 365 -9.97 2.98 -21.49
C ASP A 365 -8.70 3.83 -21.33
N ALA A 366 -7.57 3.20 -21.12
CA ALA A 366 -6.31 3.86 -20.90
C ALA A 366 -5.68 4.45 -22.16
N THR A 367 -6.16 4.09 -23.36
CA THR A 367 -5.59 4.52 -24.64
C THR A 367 -6.08 5.91 -25.08
N THR A 368 -7.17 6.41 -24.51
CA THR A 368 -7.85 7.64 -24.92
C THR A 368 -7.41 8.89 -24.18
N HIS A 369 -6.60 8.75 -23.11
CA HIS A 369 -6.24 9.85 -22.25
C HIS A 369 -4.85 10.41 -22.56
N THR A 370 -4.72 11.73 -22.40
CA THR A 370 -3.44 12.45 -22.46
C THR A 370 -3.08 13.03 -21.11
N ILE A 371 -1.83 12.83 -20.68
CA ILE A 371 -1.32 13.31 -19.39
C ILE A 371 -0.01 14.03 -19.61
N ASN A 372 0.13 15.23 -19.01
CA ASN A 372 1.38 15.96 -18.87
C ASN A 372 1.55 16.41 -17.42
N ALA A 373 2.79 16.55 -16.98
CA ALA A 373 3.08 17.12 -15.66
C ALA A 373 4.46 17.76 -15.62
N GLN A 374 4.60 18.81 -14.79
CA GLN A 374 5.85 19.52 -14.59
C GLN A 374 5.96 20.11 -13.19
N PHE A 375 7.18 20.27 -12.71
CA PHE A 375 7.45 21.05 -11.51
C PHE A 375 7.32 22.54 -11.80
N THR A 376 6.75 23.28 -10.86
CA THR A 376 6.55 24.75 -10.95
C THR A 376 7.24 25.49 -9.78
N ASP A 377 8.20 24.85 -9.14
CA ASP A 377 8.89 25.31 -7.93
C ASP A 377 10.41 25.41 -8.11
N ALA A 378 10.89 25.66 -9.34
CA ALA A 378 12.32 25.69 -9.67
C ALA A 378 13.14 26.63 -8.76
N ASP A 379 12.57 27.76 -8.33
CA ASP A 379 13.23 28.77 -7.50
C ASP A 379 13.01 28.58 -6.00
N LYS A 380 12.45 27.46 -5.56
CA LYS A 380 12.10 27.19 -4.16
C LYS A 380 13.06 26.20 -3.50
N ASP A 381 13.10 26.26 -2.18
CA ASP A 381 13.75 25.23 -1.36
C ASP A 381 12.89 23.93 -1.39
N HIS A 382 13.30 22.97 -2.22
CA HIS A 382 12.59 21.70 -2.41
C HIS A 382 12.47 20.89 -1.11
N THR A 383 13.30 21.19 -0.09
CA THR A 383 13.18 20.50 1.20
C THR A 383 11.94 20.93 1.99
N LYS A 384 11.31 22.05 1.63
CA LYS A 384 10.16 22.64 2.34
C LYS A 384 8.82 22.43 1.67
N GLY A 385 8.79 21.82 0.51
CA GLY A 385 7.53 21.57 -0.18
C GLY A 385 7.70 21.35 -1.68
N VAL A 386 6.57 21.17 -2.33
CA VAL A 386 6.47 20.91 -3.77
C VAL A 386 5.36 21.77 -4.36
N ALA A 387 5.57 22.25 -5.58
CA ALA A 387 4.50 22.75 -6.43
C ALA A 387 4.66 22.14 -7.84
N ILE A 388 3.56 21.61 -8.35
CA ILE A 388 3.49 20.94 -9.65
C ILE A 388 2.23 21.40 -10.40
N GLU A 389 2.29 21.28 -11.70
CA GLU A 389 1.14 21.39 -12.58
C GLU A 389 0.96 20.06 -13.31
N VAL A 390 -0.26 19.53 -13.28
CA VAL A 390 -0.64 18.29 -13.96
C VAL A 390 -1.78 18.59 -14.90
N GLU A 391 -1.66 18.17 -16.14
CA GLU A 391 -2.74 18.25 -17.13
C GLU A 391 -3.24 16.84 -17.48
N VAL A 392 -4.55 16.66 -17.42
CA VAL A 392 -5.22 15.44 -17.87
C VAL A 392 -6.33 15.86 -18.84
N ASP A 393 -6.26 15.40 -20.09
CA ASP A 393 -7.24 15.69 -21.15
C ASP A 393 -7.54 17.19 -21.31
N GLY A 394 -6.50 18.03 -21.29
CA GLY A 394 -6.61 19.48 -21.41
C GLY A 394 -7.08 20.19 -20.14
N LYS A 395 -7.35 19.48 -19.06
CA LYS A 395 -7.69 20.06 -17.77
C LYS A 395 -6.48 20.14 -16.86
N THR A 396 -6.15 21.35 -16.41
CA THR A 396 -4.99 21.63 -15.55
C THR A 396 -5.36 21.56 -14.07
N TYR A 397 -4.49 20.92 -13.28
CA TYR A 397 -4.53 20.83 -11.83
C TYR A 397 -3.22 21.38 -11.25
N LYS A 398 -3.33 22.39 -10.38
CA LYS A 398 -2.19 22.94 -9.64
C LYS A 398 -2.17 22.31 -8.26
N LEU A 399 -1.14 21.54 -7.97
CA LEU A 399 -1.01 20.76 -6.74
C LEU A 399 0.23 21.22 -5.98
N SER A 400 0.11 21.35 -4.67
CA SER A 400 1.25 21.75 -3.83
C SER A 400 1.05 21.29 -2.39
N TYR A 401 2.15 21.16 -1.68
CA TYR A 401 2.19 21.11 -0.22
C TYR A 401 3.37 21.92 0.30
N ASN A 402 3.30 22.34 1.56
CA ASN A 402 4.40 22.96 2.31
C ASN A 402 4.58 22.20 3.63
N LEU A 403 5.83 22.12 4.11
CA LEU A 403 6.24 21.48 5.37
C LEU A 403 6.54 22.52 6.44
#